data_661fec597a4e3b8a2b6c059029fe6e83
#
_entry.id   661fec597a4e3b8a2b6c059029fe6e83
#
_cell.length_a   1.000
_cell.length_b   1.000
_cell.length_c   1.000
_cell.angle_alpha   90.00
_cell.angle_beta   90.00
_cell.angle_gamma   90.00
#
_symmetry.space_group_name_H-M   'P 1'
#
loop_
_entity.id
_entity.type
_entity.pdbx_description
1 polymer ?
#
loop_
_entity_poly.entity_id
_entity_poly.type
_entity_poly.pdbx_seq_one_letter_code
_entity_poly.pdbx_strand_id
1 'polypeptide(L)'
;MANHLMDDYTRLRDNPVLKQDIEDTVDYLLLDKQLDFISDLRDQIVSGLYNVLRQVVQRVAPTNPVKVVLVSEQSFLGYFDLMMALKNIRYVTVTHDDADLADADLVITTSSISLANKVNPNAVMFKWNQNADSDHYGRLYGLLRELWLQKSAD
;
A
#
# COMPACT_ATOMS: atom_id res chain seq x y z
N MET A 1 9.40 24.28 19.96
CA MET A 1 9.03 22.85 19.94
C MET A 1 7.53 22.59 19.84
N ALA A 2 6.67 23.36 20.47
CA ALA A 2 5.21 23.18 20.39
C ALA A 2 4.60 23.40 19.00
N ASN A 3 5.15 24.29 18.19
CA ASN A 3 4.64 24.61 16.85
C ASN A 3 4.87 23.50 15.81
N HIS A 4 5.87 22.65 15.98
CA HIS A 4 6.15 21.55 15.06
C HIS A 4 5.16 20.39 15.22
N LEU A 5 4.69 20.13 16.43
CA LEU A 5 3.66 19.13 16.70
C LEU A 5 2.28 19.54 16.17
N MET A 6 1.96 20.83 16.20
CA MET A 6 0.70 21.36 15.67
C MET A 6 0.67 21.35 14.13
N ASP A 7 1.80 21.61 13.45
CA ASP A 7 1.89 21.53 11.98
C ASP A 7 1.76 20.09 11.48
N ASP A 8 2.23 19.10 12.22
CA ASP A 8 2.02 17.70 11.88
C ASP A 8 0.55 17.28 12.05
N TYR A 9 -0.17 17.85 13.00
CA TYR A 9 -1.61 17.56 13.18
C TYR A 9 -2.47 18.10 12.05
N THR A 10 -2.13 19.24 11.47
CA THR A 10 -2.88 19.84 10.35
C THR A 10 -2.66 19.16 9.01
N ARG A 11 -1.57 18.40 8.87
CA ARG A 11 -1.25 17.63 7.65
C ARG A 11 -1.87 16.23 7.62
N LEU A 12 -2.51 15.81 8.69
CA LEU A 12 -3.16 14.51 8.79
C LEU A 12 -4.39 14.46 7.85
N ARG A 13 -4.31 13.68 6.79
CA ARG A 13 -5.44 13.47 5.88
C ARG A 13 -6.57 12.73 6.58
N ASP A 14 -7.79 13.19 6.35
CA ASP A 14 -8.97 12.46 6.79
C ASP A 14 -9.04 11.09 6.11
N ASN A 15 -9.40 10.08 6.90
CA ASN A 15 -9.59 8.72 6.43
C ASN A 15 -11.02 8.28 6.79
N PRO A 16 -12.00 8.52 5.89
CA PRO A 16 -13.40 8.22 6.16
C PRO A 16 -13.68 6.72 6.30
N VAL A 17 -12.90 5.88 5.63
CA VAL A 17 -13.02 4.41 5.74
C VAL A 17 -12.62 3.94 7.13
N LEU A 18 -11.47 4.40 7.63
CA LEU A 18 -11.03 4.09 8.99
C LEU A 18 -12.03 4.57 10.03
N LYS A 19 -12.59 5.77 9.83
CA LYS A 19 -13.60 6.32 10.74
C LYS A 19 -14.85 5.43 10.79
N GLN A 20 -15.35 5.01 9.64
CA GLN A 20 -16.51 4.13 9.54
C GLN A 20 -16.24 2.77 10.19
N ASP A 21 -15.09 2.17 9.96
CA ASP A 21 -14.70 0.89 10.56
C ASP A 21 -14.67 0.98 12.10
N ILE A 22 -14.19 2.10 12.64
CA ILE A 22 -14.17 2.36 14.09
C ILE A 22 -15.60 2.51 14.62
N GLU A 23 -16.45 3.28 13.94
CA GLU A 23 -17.85 3.47 14.33
C GLU A 23 -18.58 2.12 14.38
N ASP A 24 -18.45 1.31 13.34
CA ASP A 24 -19.08 0.00 13.24
C ASP A 24 -18.59 -0.95 14.35
N THR A 25 -17.29 -0.92 14.65
CA THR A 25 -16.69 -1.73 15.71
C THR A 25 -17.20 -1.30 17.10
N VAL A 26 -17.25 0.00 17.37
CA VAL A 26 -17.75 0.54 18.63
C VAL A 26 -19.23 0.22 18.80
N ASP A 27 -20.04 0.39 17.75
CA ASP A 27 -21.46 0.07 17.77
C ASP A 27 -21.71 -1.42 18.03
N TYR A 28 -20.89 -2.29 17.43
CA TYR A 28 -20.93 -3.72 17.69
C TYR A 28 -20.61 -4.07 19.16
N LEU A 29 -19.59 -3.44 19.74
CA LEU A 29 -19.24 -3.63 21.15
C LEU A 29 -20.32 -3.11 22.10
N LEU A 30 -21.00 -2.02 21.73
CA LEU A 30 -22.09 -1.44 22.53
C LEU A 30 -23.40 -2.26 22.49
N LEU A 31 -23.50 -3.28 21.64
CA LEU A 31 -24.59 -4.25 21.70
C LEU A 31 -24.53 -5.13 22.95
N ASP A 32 -23.37 -5.24 23.58
CA ASP A 32 -23.22 -5.95 24.86
C ASP A 32 -23.83 -5.12 26.00
N LYS A 33 -24.86 -5.66 26.62
CA LYS A 33 -25.56 -4.99 27.74
C LYS A 33 -24.66 -4.64 28.94
N GLN A 34 -23.51 -5.31 29.07
CA GLN A 34 -22.55 -5.00 30.12
C GLN A 34 -21.82 -3.68 29.88
N LEU A 35 -21.86 -3.17 28.65
CA LEU A 35 -21.21 -1.94 28.24
C LEU A 35 -22.17 -0.74 28.07
N ASP A 36 -23.44 -0.89 28.46
CA ASP A 36 -24.44 0.16 28.34
C ASP A 36 -24.01 1.48 29.03
N PHE A 37 -23.21 1.40 30.10
CA PHE A 37 -22.75 2.58 30.84
C PHE A 37 -21.79 3.47 30.02
N ILE A 38 -21.20 2.96 28.95
CA ILE A 38 -20.31 3.75 28.09
C ILE A 38 -20.99 4.24 26.81
N SER A 39 -22.27 3.91 26.61
CA SER A 39 -23.01 4.31 25.41
C SER A 39 -23.08 5.83 25.24
N ASP A 40 -23.19 6.58 26.34
CA ASP A 40 -23.19 8.04 26.35
C ASP A 40 -21.84 8.66 25.95
N LEU A 41 -20.77 7.87 26.01
CA LEU A 41 -19.41 8.26 25.62
C LEU A 41 -19.02 7.79 24.21
N ARG A 42 -19.95 7.18 23.47
CA ARG A 42 -19.70 6.60 22.15
C ARG A 42 -18.93 7.52 21.22
N ASP A 43 -19.42 8.75 21.04
CA ASP A 43 -18.82 9.70 20.11
C ASP A 43 -17.42 10.14 20.55
N GLN A 44 -17.21 10.25 21.83
CA GLN A 44 -15.89 10.57 22.40
C GLN A 44 -14.89 9.41 22.20
N ILE A 45 -15.36 8.17 22.37
CA ILE A 45 -14.54 6.96 22.14
C ILE A 45 -14.18 6.86 20.67
N VAL A 46 -15.14 7.00 19.78
CA VAL A 46 -14.92 6.98 18.32
C VAL A 46 -13.91 8.04 17.91
N SER A 47 -14.09 9.28 18.37
CA SER A 47 -13.17 10.39 18.03
C SER A 47 -11.77 10.17 18.58
N GLY A 48 -11.63 9.68 19.81
CA GLY A 48 -10.35 9.37 20.43
C GLY A 48 -9.60 8.26 19.70
N LEU A 49 -10.28 7.15 19.41
CA LEU A 49 -9.72 6.04 18.66
C LEU A 49 -9.34 6.44 17.23
N TYR A 50 -10.21 7.19 16.57
CA TYR A 50 -9.93 7.70 15.23
C TYR A 50 -8.67 8.56 15.19
N ASN A 51 -8.52 9.49 16.11
CA ASN A 51 -7.35 10.37 16.15
C ASN A 51 -6.05 9.59 16.38
N VAL A 52 -6.06 8.62 17.29
CA VAL A 52 -4.88 7.79 17.58
C VAL A 52 -4.55 6.88 16.39
N LEU A 53 -5.53 6.15 15.87
CA LEU A 53 -5.31 5.19 14.79
C LEU A 53 -4.95 5.88 13.48
N ARG A 54 -5.53 7.05 13.20
CA ARG A 54 -5.16 7.86 12.05
C ARG A 54 -3.69 8.24 12.06
N GLN A 55 -3.16 8.64 13.21
CA GLN A 55 -1.74 8.95 13.37
C GLN A 55 -0.85 7.73 13.14
N VAL A 56 -1.24 6.56 13.69
CA VAL A 56 -0.50 5.31 13.51
C VAL A 56 -0.50 4.89 12.04
N VAL A 57 -1.67 4.92 11.37
CA VAL A 57 -1.79 4.55 9.96
C VAL A 57 -0.93 5.46 9.09
N GLN A 58 -0.88 6.76 9.37
CA GLN A 58 -0.05 7.69 8.59
C GLN A 58 1.44 7.49 8.82
N ARG A 59 1.86 7.19 10.04
CA ARG A 59 3.28 6.89 10.32
C ARG A 59 3.74 5.59 9.67
N VAL A 60 2.83 4.65 9.47
CA VAL A 60 3.11 3.34 8.86
C VAL A 60 2.90 3.37 7.35
N ALA A 61 2.11 4.31 6.82
CA ALA A 61 1.92 4.47 5.39
C ALA A 61 3.22 4.93 4.73
N PRO A 62 3.73 4.22 3.74
CA PRO A 62 4.95 4.62 3.05
C PRO A 62 4.72 5.95 2.31
N THR A 63 5.58 6.93 2.56
CA THR A 63 5.52 8.24 1.93
C THR A 63 5.95 8.22 0.47
N ASN A 64 6.69 7.19 0.06
CA ASN A 64 7.25 7.07 -1.28
C ASN A 64 7.21 5.60 -1.72
N PRO A 65 6.06 5.09 -2.17
CA PRO A 65 5.92 3.70 -2.57
C PRO A 65 6.74 3.37 -3.83
N VAL A 66 7.16 2.11 -3.94
CA VAL A 66 7.76 1.57 -5.15
C VAL A 66 6.68 1.44 -6.22
N LYS A 67 6.88 2.08 -7.36
CA LYS A 67 5.97 2.04 -8.50
C LYS A 67 6.30 0.84 -9.38
N VAL A 68 5.41 -0.13 -9.41
CA VAL A 68 5.53 -1.35 -10.20
C VAL A 68 4.56 -1.31 -11.38
N VAL A 69 5.05 -1.50 -12.57
CA VAL A 69 4.23 -1.68 -13.76
C VAL A 69 4.31 -3.13 -14.21
N LEU A 70 3.15 -3.76 -14.33
CA LEU A 70 3.02 -5.14 -14.78
C LEU A 70 2.66 -5.18 -16.26
N VAL A 71 3.62 -5.57 -17.08
CA VAL A 71 3.47 -5.73 -18.53
C VAL A 71 3.28 -7.21 -18.85
N SER A 72 2.05 -7.67 -18.79
CA SER A 72 1.71 -9.05 -19.09
C SER A 72 0.31 -9.16 -19.71
N GLU A 73 0.07 -10.25 -20.41
CA GLU A 73 -1.27 -10.57 -20.86
C GLU A 73 -2.14 -10.95 -19.65
N GLN A 74 -3.34 -10.38 -19.57
CA GLN A 74 -4.29 -10.69 -18.49
C GLN A 74 -4.77 -12.15 -18.50
N SER A 75 -4.63 -12.81 -19.63
CA SER A 75 -4.92 -14.25 -19.80
C SER A 75 -3.80 -15.17 -19.28
N PHE A 76 -2.70 -14.61 -18.84
CA PHE A 76 -1.58 -15.36 -18.30
C PHE A 76 -1.98 -16.07 -16.99
N LEU A 77 -1.67 -17.37 -16.92
CA LEU A 77 -1.92 -18.17 -15.71
C LEU A 77 -1.07 -17.64 -14.56
N GLY A 78 -1.72 -17.27 -13.45
CA GLY A 78 -1.06 -16.68 -12.30
C GLY A 78 -1.02 -15.15 -12.30
N TYR A 79 -1.58 -14.47 -13.31
CA TYR A 79 -1.69 -13.02 -13.35
C TYR A 79 -2.37 -12.46 -12.10
N PHE A 80 -3.51 -13.03 -11.72
CA PHE A 80 -4.25 -12.59 -10.56
C PHE A 80 -3.49 -12.85 -9.26
N ASP A 81 -2.82 -13.98 -9.15
CA ASP A 81 -2.02 -14.30 -7.95
C ASP A 81 -0.87 -13.31 -7.77
N LEU A 82 -0.16 -13.00 -8.84
CA LEU A 82 0.89 -11.99 -8.84
C LEU A 82 0.34 -10.61 -8.50
N MET A 83 -0.75 -10.21 -9.14
CA MET A 83 -1.39 -8.91 -8.91
C MET A 83 -1.83 -8.77 -7.45
N MET A 84 -2.45 -9.79 -6.88
CA MET A 84 -2.88 -9.81 -5.48
C MET A 84 -1.70 -9.79 -4.52
N ALA A 85 -0.65 -10.55 -4.81
CA ALA A 85 0.58 -10.53 -4.01
C ALA A 85 1.19 -9.13 -3.96
N LEU A 86 1.29 -8.44 -5.09
CA LEU A 86 1.83 -7.08 -5.17
C LEU A 86 0.94 -6.05 -4.45
N LYS A 87 -0.38 -6.14 -4.62
CA LYS A 87 -1.33 -5.23 -3.97
C LYS A 87 -1.33 -5.34 -2.45
N ASN A 88 -0.96 -6.49 -1.90
CA ASN A 88 -0.87 -6.71 -0.46
C ASN A 88 0.39 -6.14 0.18
N ILE A 89 1.36 -5.68 -0.61
CA ILE A 89 2.58 -5.06 -0.10
C ILE A 89 2.34 -3.57 0.10
N ARG A 90 2.44 -3.09 1.34
CA ARG A 90 2.10 -1.70 1.71
C ARG A 90 2.90 -0.64 0.97
N TYR A 91 4.18 -0.90 0.71
CA TYR A 91 5.08 0.06 0.08
C TYR A 91 5.16 -0.11 -1.45
N VAL A 92 4.20 -0.78 -2.05
CA VAL A 92 4.12 -1.03 -3.49
C VAL A 92 2.82 -0.47 -4.04
N THR A 93 2.91 0.24 -5.14
CA THR A 93 1.78 0.53 -6.02
C THR A 93 1.97 -0.22 -7.33
N VAL A 94 0.95 -0.95 -7.75
CA VAL A 94 1.01 -1.75 -8.98
C VAL A 94 -0.02 -1.24 -9.98
N THR A 95 0.42 -1.03 -11.21
CA THR A 95 -0.41 -0.66 -12.35
C THR A 95 -0.11 -1.57 -13.54
N HIS A 96 -0.98 -1.55 -14.53
CA HIS A 96 -0.80 -2.24 -15.80
C HIS A 96 -0.96 -1.27 -17.00
N ASP A 97 -0.91 0.03 -16.72
CA ASP A 97 -1.00 1.06 -17.74
C ASP A 97 0.38 1.38 -18.30
N ASP A 98 0.51 1.30 -19.64
CA ASP A 98 1.74 1.65 -20.36
C ASP A 98 2.14 3.13 -20.14
N ALA A 99 1.20 4.01 -19.81
CA ALA A 99 1.47 5.40 -19.49
C ALA A 99 2.36 5.56 -18.24
N ASP A 100 2.31 4.61 -17.32
CA ASP A 100 3.07 4.63 -16.08
C ASP A 100 4.51 4.12 -16.22
N LEU A 101 4.87 3.56 -17.39
CA LEU A 101 6.22 3.03 -17.65
C LEU A 101 7.34 4.07 -17.52
N ALA A 102 7.06 5.31 -17.89
CA ALA A 102 8.02 6.40 -17.79
C ALA A 102 8.40 6.78 -16.35
N ASP A 103 7.56 6.40 -15.38
CA ASP A 103 7.70 6.75 -13.97
C ASP A 103 7.85 5.49 -13.07
N ALA A 104 8.01 4.32 -13.68
CA ALA A 104 8.16 3.06 -12.99
C ALA A 104 9.51 2.91 -12.30
N ASP A 105 9.52 2.34 -11.11
CA ASP A 105 10.74 1.89 -10.42
C ASP A 105 11.09 0.45 -10.78
N LEU A 106 10.07 -0.37 -11.01
CA LEU A 106 10.19 -1.78 -11.39
C LEU A 106 9.18 -2.09 -12.49
N VAL A 107 9.64 -2.76 -13.53
CA VAL A 107 8.79 -3.32 -14.59
C VAL A 107 8.87 -4.83 -14.54
N ILE A 108 7.72 -5.48 -14.34
CA ILE A 108 7.60 -6.93 -14.38
C ILE A 108 7.01 -7.31 -15.72
N THR A 109 7.71 -8.15 -16.47
CA THR A 109 7.27 -8.60 -17.80
C THR A 109 7.30 -10.11 -17.92
N THR A 110 6.32 -10.66 -18.60
CA THR A 110 6.25 -12.09 -18.94
C THR A 110 6.88 -12.41 -20.31
N SER A 111 7.10 -11.42 -21.13
CA SER A 111 7.64 -11.55 -22.48
C SER A 111 8.91 -10.73 -22.69
N SER A 112 9.70 -11.12 -23.71
CA SER A 112 10.91 -10.42 -24.11
C SER A 112 10.61 -9.19 -24.99
N ILE A 113 9.53 -8.47 -24.72
CA ILE A 113 9.16 -7.28 -25.49
C ILE A 113 10.18 -6.18 -25.22
N SER A 114 10.72 -5.59 -26.28
CA SER A 114 11.59 -4.42 -26.16
C SER A 114 10.76 -3.20 -25.80
N LEU A 115 10.79 -2.80 -24.54
CA LEU A 115 10.12 -1.59 -24.01
C LEU A 115 11.07 -0.39 -23.96
N ALA A 116 12.24 -0.49 -24.57
CA ALA A 116 13.41 0.36 -24.36
C ALA A 116 13.17 1.89 -24.45
N ASN A 117 12.17 2.33 -25.20
CA ASN A 117 11.93 3.77 -25.41
C ASN A 117 10.82 4.36 -24.54
N LYS A 118 10.09 3.53 -23.79
CA LYS A 118 8.94 3.94 -22.98
C LYS A 118 9.19 3.85 -21.48
N VAL A 119 10.22 3.13 -21.08
CA VAL A 119 10.51 2.82 -19.69
C VAL A 119 11.47 3.84 -19.11
N ASN A 120 11.26 4.22 -17.85
CA ASN A 120 12.24 4.98 -17.07
C ASN A 120 13.62 4.29 -17.18
N PRO A 121 14.68 4.99 -17.61
CA PRO A 121 16.02 4.39 -17.77
C PRO A 121 16.60 3.83 -16.46
N ASN A 122 16.13 4.30 -15.31
CA ASN A 122 16.54 3.84 -13.98
C ASN A 122 15.65 2.70 -13.45
N ALA A 123 14.60 2.31 -14.18
CA ALA A 123 13.72 1.22 -13.77
C ALA A 123 14.44 -0.13 -13.85
N VAL A 124 14.20 -0.97 -12.86
CA VAL A 124 14.67 -2.35 -12.87
C VAL A 124 13.69 -3.21 -13.66
N MET A 125 14.21 -4.08 -14.52
CA MET A 125 13.43 -5.03 -15.28
C MET A 125 13.45 -6.39 -14.60
N PHE A 126 12.27 -6.97 -14.34
CA PHE A 126 12.13 -8.28 -13.75
C PHE A 126 11.30 -9.20 -14.66
N LYS A 127 11.88 -10.30 -15.09
CA LYS A 127 11.18 -11.28 -15.93
C LYS A 127 10.41 -12.25 -15.04
N TRP A 128 9.09 -12.32 -15.26
CA TRP A 128 8.22 -13.25 -14.58
C TRP A 128 8.07 -14.57 -15.34
N ASN A 129 8.22 -15.69 -14.64
CA ASN A 129 7.99 -17.01 -15.18
C ASN A 129 6.58 -17.48 -14.89
N GLN A 130 5.94 -18.13 -15.87
CA GLN A 130 4.59 -18.68 -15.70
C GLN A 130 4.49 -19.76 -14.61
N ASN A 131 5.59 -20.47 -14.37
CA ASN A 131 5.71 -21.50 -13.33
C ASN A 131 6.50 -20.97 -12.14
N ALA A 132 6.19 -19.74 -11.69
CA ALA A 132 6.88 -19.13 -10.56
C ALA A 132 6.70 -19.98 -9.30
N ASP A 133 7.81 -20.35 -8.69
CA ASP A 133 7.91 -21.03 -7.40
C ASP A 133 8.14 -20.03 -6.25
N SER A 134 8.25 -20.56 -5.04
CA SER A 134 8.51 -19.75 -3.86
C SER A 134 9.82 -18.97 -3.94
N ASP A 135 10.84 -19.50 -4.60
CA ASP A 135 12.12 -18.82 -4.77
C ASP A 135 12.00 -17.62 -5.72
N HIS A 136 11.16 -17.75 -6.73
CA HIS A 136 10.91 -16.66 -7.67
C HIS A 136 10.17 -15.50 -7.00
N TYR A 137 9.14 -15.81 -6.19
CA TYR A 137 8.47 -14.82 -5.34
C TYR A 137 9.43 -14.19 -4.33
N GLY A 138 10.28 -14.99 -3.70
CA GLY A 138 11.28 -14.52 -2.74
C GLY A 138 12.26 -13.51 -3.35
N ARG A 139 12.70 -13.74 -4.58
CA ARG A 139 13.56 -12.79 -5.32
C ARG A 139 12.81 -11.49 -5.65
N LEU A 140 11.56 -11.57 -6.04
CA LEU A 140 10.73 -10.39 -6.28
C LEU A 140 10.55 -9.57 -5.00
N TYR A 141 10.20 -10.19 -3.89
CA TYR A 141 10.03 -9.50 -2.61
C TYR A 141 11.33 -8.88 -2.10
N GLY A 142 12.46 -9.56 -2.25
CA GLY A 142 13.78 -9.03 -1.92
C GLY A 142 14.11 -7.76 -2.73
N LEU A 143 13.87 -7.81 -4.03
CA LEU A 143 14.09 -6.67 -4.92
C LEU A 143 13.18 -5.48 -4.59
N LEU A 144 11.90 -5.72 -4.34
CA LEU A 144 10.95 -4.67 -3.94
C LEU A 144 11.37 -4.00 -2.64
N ARG A 145 11.84 -4.78 -1.67
CA ARG A 145 12.35 -4.25 -0.41
C ARG A 145 13.59 -3.38 -0.61
N GLU A 146 14.53 -3.82 -1.41
CA GLU A 146 15.73 -3.04 -1.73
C GLU A 146 15.38 -1.71 -2.39
N LEU A 147 14.49 -1.72 -3.38
CA LEU A 147 14.04 -0.52 -4.07
C LEU A 147 13.34 0.45 -3.11
N TRP A 148 12.52 -0.07 -2.21
CA TRP A 148 11.86 0.75 -1.21
C TRP A 148 12.85 1.38 -0.22
N LEU A 149 13.84 0.63 0.24
CA LEU A 149 14.88 1.16 1.15
C LEU A 149 15.72 2.24 0.46
N GLN A 150 16.04 2.08 -0.83
CA GLN A 150 16.75 3.10 -1.60
C GLN A 150 15.93 4.39 -1.73
N LYS A 151 14.63 4.28 -2.06
CA LYS A 151 13.71 5.43 -2.15
C LYS A 151 13.46 6.12 -0.81
N SER A 152 13.56 5.40 0.28
CA SER A 152 13.36 5.96 1.64
C SER A 152 14.61 6.63 2.19
N ALA A 153 15.78 6.41 1.58
CA ALA A 153 17.04 7.03 1.97
C ALA A 153 17.25 8.41 1.32
N ASP A 154 16.54 8.71 0.23
CA ASP A 154 16.55 10.01 -0.48
C ASP A 154 15.49 10.95 0.09
#